data_06b727882a80fdd54810b88eac824f10
#
_entry.id   06b727882a80fdd54810b88eac824f10
#
_cell.length_a   1.000
_cell.length_b   1.000
_cell.length_c   1.000
_cell.angle_alpha   90.00
_cell.angle_beta   90.00
_cell.angle_gamma   90.00
#
_symmetry.space_group_name_H-M   'P 1'
#
loop_
_entity.id
_entity.type
_entity.pdbx_description
1 polymer ?
#
loop_
_entity_poly.entity_id
_entity_poly.type
_entity_poly.pdbx_seq_one_letter_code
_entity_poly.pdbx_strand_id
1 'polypeptide(L)'
;MVLTCDDEQMITSISFQTQPSVVGIGIGIGTHAKTVSAFRAFLEQNKSPLVIDADGINMLSKNKDLLKLLPIQTVLTPHPKELERLIGVWKNDFDKLEKVKALSKEHNVIVVIKGANSITVFDGKLYINTTGNPGLATAGSGDVLTGIIT
;
A
#
# COMPACT_ATOMS: atom_id res chain seq x y z
N MET A 1 -10.48 20.21 0.28
CA MET A 1 -9.41 21.13 0.75
C MET A 1 -8.09 20.56 0.27
N VAL A 2 -7.22 21.37 -0.32
CA VAL A 2 -5.87 20.95 -0.74
C VAL A 2 -4.89 21.50 0.31
N LEU A 3 -4.01 20.63 0.82
CA LEU A 3 -2.90 21.03 1.67
C LEU A 3 -1.62 20.93 0.81
N THR A 4 -0.82 21.99 0.83
CA THR A 4 0.44 22.06 0.09
C THR A 4 1.62 21.93 1.06
N CYS A 5 2.74 21.39 0.60
CA CYS A 5 4.02 21.45 1.30
C CYS A 5 4.93 22.52 0.62
N ASP A 6 6.06 22.81 1.24
CA ASP A 6 6.94 23.91 0.81
C ASP A 6 7.71 23.65 -0.50
N ASP A 7 7.69 22.44 -1.02
CA ASP A 7 8.39 22.04 -2.24
C ASP A 7 7.37 21.83 -3.37
N GLU A 8 7.60 22.44 -4.55
CA GLU A 8 6.68 22.36 -5.69
C GLU A 8 6.78 21.04 -6.48
N GLN A 9 7.87 20.29 -6.32
CA GLN A 9 8.16 19.10 -7.12
C GLN A 9 8.02 17.79 -6.35
N MET A 10 8.04 17.83 -5.02
CA MET A 10 8.00 16.62 -4.20
C MET A 10 7.34 16.86 -2.84
N ILE A 11 6.79 15.81 -2.26
CA ILE A 11 6.21 15.85 -0.92
C ILE A 11 7.34 15.84 0.10
N THR A 12 7.41 16.91 0.90
CA THR A 12 8.40 17.09 1.96
C THR A 12 7.80 17.02 3.37
N SER A 13 6.47 17.08 3.48
CA SER A 13 5.73 16.89 4.73
C SER A 13 4.33 16.35 4.46
N ILE A 14 3.78 15.60 5.39
CA ILE A 14 2.40 15.08 5.36
C ILE A 14 1.77 15.40 6.72
N SER A 15 0.79 16.28 6.73
CA SER A 15 0.10 16.69 7.95
C SER A 15 -1.38 16.97 7.67
N PHE A 16 -2.19 16.88 8.70
CA PHE A 16 -3.62 17.15 8.64
C PHE A 16 -4.03 18.15 9.74
N GLN A 17 -4.96 19.04 9.42
CA GLN A 17 -5.52 19.98 10.43
C GLN A 17 -6.42 19.25 11.44
N THR A 18 -7.10 18.20 10.98
CA THR A 18 -7.96 17.33 11.81
C THR A 18 -7.57 15.88 11.54
N GLN A 19 -7.63 15.04 12.58
CA GLN A 19 -7.32 13.62 12.44
C GLN A 19 -8.32 12.96 11.45
N PRO A 20 -7.86 12.43 10.32
CA PRO A 20 -8.74 11.70 9.39
C PRO A 20 -9.13 10.34 9.98
N SER A 21 -10.30 9.82 9.58
CA SER A 21 -10.76 8.48 9.98
C SER A 21 -9.92 7.38 9.35
N VAL A 22 -9.46 7.59 8.11
CA VAL A 22 -8.58 6.71 7.35
C VAL A 22 -7.77 7.55 6.35
N VAL A 23 -6.61 7.08 5.92
CA VAL A 23 -5.76 7.77 4.95
C VAL A 23 -5.38 6.84 3.81
N GLY A 24 -5.74 7.22 2.58
CA GLY A 24 -5.20 6.63 1.35
C GLY A 24 -3.92 7.36 0.94
N ILE A 25 -2.82 6.61 0.70
CA ILE A 25 -1.53 7.23 0.42
C ILE A 25 -0.69 6.40 -0.56
N GLY A 26 0.12 7.07 -1.37
CA GLY A 26 1.11 6.42 -2.22
C GLY A 26 0.94 6.69 -3.71
N ILE A 27 -0.24 7.10 -4.16
CA ILE A 27 -0.55 7.32 -5.57
C ILE A 27 0.18 8.57 -6.06
N GLY A 28 1.13 8.38 -6.99
CA GLY A 28 1.82 9.49 -7.68
C GLY A 28 2.66 10.41 -6.79
N ILE A 29 3.01 9.99 -5.57
CA ILE A 29 3.79 10.84 -4.64
C ILE A 29 5.30 10.79 -4.89
N GLY A 30 5.76 9.90 -5.77
CA GLY A 30 7.16 9.69 -6.06
C GLY A 30 7.91 8.91 -4.95
N THR A 31 9.17 8.58 -5.23
CA THR A 31 10.04 7.84 -4.29
C THR A 31 11.36 8.58 -4.03
N HIS A 32 11.35 9.91 -4.14
CA HIS A 32 12.53 10.72 -3.84
C HIS A 32 12.89 10.64 -2.35
N ALA A 33 14.16 10.80 -2.01
CA ALA A 33 14.64 10.68 -0.63
C ALA A 33 13.89 11.58 0.37
N LYS A 34 13.57 12.82 -0.03
CA LYS A 34 12.77 13.74 0.80
C LYS A 34 11.35 13.21 1.02
N THR A 35 10.70 12.65 -0.03
CA THR A 35 9.38 12.04 0.08
C THR A 35 9.40 10.80 0.99
N VAL A 36 10.45 9.97 0.89
CA VAL A 36 10.65 8.82 1.80
C VAL A 36 10.79 9.29 3.26
N SER A 37 11.54 10.38 3.49
CA SER A 37 11.70 10.96 4.84
C SER A 37 10.38 11.52 5.38
N ALA A 38 9.60 12.21 4.54
CA ALA A 38 8.28 12.72 4.91
C ALA A 38 7.30 11.57 5.20
N PHE A 39 7.33 10.51 4.39
CA PHE A 39 6.50 9.31 4.60
C PHE A 39 6.87 8.60 5.90
N ARG A 40 8.16 8.44 6.22
CA ARG A 40 8.61 7.90 7.51
C ARG A 40 8.07 8.74 8.70
N ALA A 41 8.32 10.05 8.67
CA ALA A 41 7.86 10.94 9.74
C ALA A 41 6.34 10.90 9.92
N PHE A 42 5.59 10.78 8.80
CA PHE A 42 4.15 10.58 8.83
C PHE A 42 3.78 9.26 9.51
N LEU A 43 4.39 8.14 9.13
CA LEU A 43 4.10 6.81 9.71
C LEU A 43 4.38 6.77 11.22
N GLU A 44 5.45 7.43 11.69
CA GLU A 44 5.82 7.48 13.11
C GLU A 44 4.77 8.20 13.97
N GLN A 45 4.03 9.15 13.39
CA GLN A 45 3.06 9.96 14.11
C GLN A 45 1.60 9.53 13.86
N ASN A 46 1.35 8.86 12.74
CA ASN A 46 -0.01 8.52 12.30
C ASN A 46 -0.63 7.42 13.17
N LYS A 47 -1.88 7.64 13.56
CA LYS A 47 -2.71 6.67 14.31
C LYS A 47 -3.92 6.17 13.52
N SER A 48 -4.22 6.81 12.38
CA SER A 48 -5.35 6.41 11.53
C SER A 48 -5.01 5.15 10.74
N PRO A 49 -5.99 4.30 10.45
CA PRO A 49 -5.85 3.23 9.46
C PRO A 49 -5.36 3.76 8.11
N LEU A 50 -4.57 2.95 7.41
CA LEU A 50 -3.98 3.33 6.13
C LEU A 50 -4.41 2.41 5.01
N VAL A 51 -4.56 2.98 3.80
CA VAL A 51 -4.58 2.25 2.52
C VAL A 51 -3.37 2.72 1.73
N ILE A 52 -2.45 1.80 1.42
CA ILE A 52 -1.17 2.14 0.77
C ILE A 52 -1.11 1.46 -0.60
N ASP A 53 -0.89 2.26 -1.65
CA ASP A 53 -0.76 1.79 -3.03
C ASP A 53 0.49 2.38 -3.72
N ALA A 54 0.80 1.93 -4.89
CA ALA A 54 1.74 2.50 -5.86
C ALA A 54 3.11 2.88 -5.24
N ASP A 55 3.48 4.16 -5.27
CA ASP A 55 4.77 4.61 -4.74
C ASP A 55 4.92 4.39 -3.23
N GLY A 56 3.82 4.37 -2.48
CA GLY A 56 3.83 3.97 -1.07
C GLY A 56 4.35 2.55 -0.89
N ILE A 57 3.87 1.59 -1.70
CA ILE A 57 4.35 0.21 -1.71
C ILE A 57 5.82 0.14 -2.18
N ASN A 58 6.18 0.93 -3.21
CA ASN A 58 7.55 1.01 -3.67
C ASN A 58 8.51 1.52 -2.59
N MET A 59 8.10 2.50 -1.78
CA MET A 59 8.88 2.98 -0.64
C MET A 59 9.03 1.91 0.44
N LEU A 60 7.96 1.20 0.81
CA LEU A 60 7.99 0.07 1.74
C LEU A 60 8.91 -1.05 1.25
N SER A 61 8.90 -1.34 -0.05
CA SER A 61 9.73 -2.40 -0.63
C SER A 61 11.23 -2.12 -0.52
N LYS A 62 11.63 -0.85 -0.68
CA LYS A 62 13.03 -0.38 -0.59
C LYS A 62 13.48 -0.12 0.85
N ASN A 63 12.56 0.18 1.75
CA ASN A 63 12.83 0.55 3.14
C ASN A 63 11.98 -0.34 4.07
N LYS A 64 12.39 -1.60 4.22
CA LYS A 64 11.63 -2.64 4.94
C LYS A 64 11.35 -2.31 6.40
N ASP A 65 12.17 -1.48 7.02
CA ASP A 65 11.99 -0.99 8.37
C ASP A 65 10.71 -0.15 8.54
N LEU A 66 10.22 0.50 7.46
CA LEU A 66 8.95 1.21 7.46
C LEU A 66 7.74 0.29 7.68
N LEU A 67 7.83 -0.99 7.33
CA LEU A 67 6.75 -1.96 7.57
C LEU A 67 6.42 -2.09 9.06
N LYS A 68 7.41 -1.88 9.95
CA LYS A 68 7.22 -1.93 11.40
C LYS A 68 6.49 -0.71 11.96
N LEU A 69 6.38 0.36 11.18
CA LEU A 69 5.70 1.60 11.55
C LEU A 69 4.23 1.61 11.11
N LEU A 70 3.80 0.62 10.33
CA LEU A 70 2.43 0.57 9.83
C LEU A 70 1.44 0.34 10.97
N PRO A 71 0.34 1.11 11.05
CA PRO A 71 -0.79 0.78 11.91
C PRO A 71 -1.32 -0.63 11.61
N ILE A 72 -1.84 -1.29 12.63
CA ILE A 72 -2.51 -2.59 12.45
C ILE A 72 -3.65 -2.47 11.43
N GLN A 73 -3.86 -3.54 10.65
CA GLN A 73 -4.88 -3.60 9.61
C GLN A 73 -4.70 -2.56 8.48
N THR A 74 -3.48 -2.01 8.32
CA THR A 74 -3.15 -1.26 7.10
C THR A 74 -3.41 -2.12 5.87
N VAL A 75 -4.11 -1.58 4.88
CA VAL A 75 -4.39 -2.25 3.61
C VAL A 75 -3.30 -1.92 2.59
N LEU A 76 -2.66 -2.94 2.05
CA LEU A 76 -1.71 -2.84 0.94
C LEU A 76 -2.37 -3.36 -0.33
N THR A 77 -2.30 -2.63 -1.44
CA THR A 77 -2.97 -2.99 -2.70
C THR A 77 -1.98 -3.23 -3.86
N PRO A 78 -0.99 -4.14 -3.71
CA PRO A 78 0.04 -4.33 -4.72
C PRO A 78 -0.50 -4.96 -6.00
N HIS A 79 -0.06 -4.46 -7.17
CA HIS A 79 -0.08 -5.25 -8.40
C HIS A 79 1.11 -6.25 -8.42
N PRO A 80 1.16 -7.26 -9.33
CA PRO A 80 2.17 -8.32 -9.27
C PRO A 80 3.63 -7.83 -9.18
N LYS A 81 4.01 -6.77 -9.90
CA LYS A 81 5.39 -6.24 -9.85
C LYS A 81 5.70 -5.51 -8.55
N GLU A 82 4.75 -4.81 -7.95
CA GLU A 82 4.90 -4.19 -6.63
C GLU A 82 5.01 -5.26 -5.56
N LEU A 83 4.19 -6.30 -5.66
CA LEU A 83 4.24 -7.45 -4.77
C LEU A 83 5.63 -8.13 -4.82
N GLU A 84 6.16 -8.37 -6.02
CA GLU A 84 7.50 -8.96 -6.19
C GLU A 84 8.60 -8.13 -5.52
N ARG A 85 8.54 -6.79 -5.65
CA ARG A 85 9.48 -5.91 -4.94
C ARG A 85 9.31 -6.00 -3.41
N LEU A 86 8.07 -6.19 -2.95
CA LEU A 86 7.75 -6.21 -1.53
C LEU A 86 8.14 -7.53 -0.85
N ILE A 87 7.87 -8.69 -1.46
CA ILE A 87 8.10 -10.02 -0.86
C ILE A 87 9.21 -10.83 -1.51
N GLY A 88 9.85 -10.31 -2.58
CA GLY A 88 10.85 -11.01 -3.39
C GLY A 88 10.22 -11.94 -4.43
N VAL A 89 11.10 -12.51 -5.27
CA VAL A 89 10.71 -13.47 -6.33
C VAL A 89 10.10 -14.73 -5.72
N TRP A 90 9.11 -15.31 -6.38
CA TRP A 90 8.46 -16.56 -5.99
C TRP A 90 8.59 -17.63 -7.07
N LYS A 91 8.58 -18.89 -6.68
CA LYS A 91 8.75 -20.05 -7.57
C LYS A 91 7.44 -20.43 -8.28
N ASN A 92 6.32 -20.28 -7.60
CA ASN A 92 4.98 -20.62 -8.07
C ASN A 92 3.94 -19.89 -7.21
N ASP A 93 2.65 -20.02 -7.52
CA ASP A 93 1.57 -19.35 -6.81
C ASP A 93 1.45 -19.76 -5.34
N PHE A 94 1.77 -21.00 -4.98
CA PHE A 94 1.77 -21.44 -3.58
C PHE A 94 2.86 -20.70 -2.77
N ASP A 95 4.09 -20.65 -3.30
CA ASP A 95 5.20 -19.91 -2.66
C ASP A 95 4.86 -18.42 -2.52
N LYS A 96 4.25 -17.82 -3.56
CA LYS A 96 3.74 -16.44 -3.50
C LYS A 96 2.77 -16.25 -2.33
N LEU A 97 1.73 -17.08 -2.25
CA LEU A 97 0.70 -16.96 -1.22
C LEU A 97 1.26 -17.18 0.20
N GLU A 98 2.18 -18.13 0.38
CA GLU A 98 2.84 -18.33 1.68
C GLU A 98 3.68 -17.11 2.10
N LYS A 99 4.42 -16.49 1.17
CA LYS A 99 5.15 -15.25 1.44
C LYS A 99 4.23 -14.08 1.78
N VAL A 100 3.09 -13.96 1.10
CA VAL A 100 2.11 -12.91 1.41
C VAL A 100 1.44 -13.14 2.76
N LYS A 101 1.11 -14.40 3.10
CA LYS A 101 0.59 -14.75 4.44
C LYS A 101 1.60 -14.40 5.54
N ALA A 102 2.89 -14.71 5.31
CA ALA A 102 3.95 -14.38 6.25
C ALA A 102 4.03 -12.86 6.47
N LEU A 103 4.08 -12.04 5.39
CA LEU A 103 4.07 -10.59 5.47
C LEU A 103 2.83 -10.07 6.22
N SER A 104 1.64 -10.56 5.86
CA SER A 104 0.37 -10.15 6.47
C SER A 104 0.35 -10.43 7.97
N LYS A 105 0.83 -11.61 8.39
CA LYS A 105 0.89 -12.01 9.80
C LYS A 105 1.96 -11.24 10.58
N GLU A 106 3.16 -11.08 10.02
CA GLU A 106 4.29 -10.41 10.66
C GLU A 106 3.98 -8.95 11.00
N HIS A 107 3.31 -8.25 10.07
CA HIS A 107 3.03 -6.82 10.20
C HIS A 107 1.56 -6.52 10.51
N ASN A 108 0.71 -7.53 10.70
CA ASN A 108 -0.74 -7.39 10.91
C ASN A 108 -1.41 -6.49 9.86
N VAL A 109 -1.08 -6.71 8.59
CA VAL A 109 -1.59 -5.94 7.45
C VAL A 109 -2.51 -6.79 6.58
N ILE A 110 -3.45 -6.14 5.90
CA ILE A 110 -4.31 -6.73 4.88
C ILE A 110 -3.63 -6.53 3.52
N VAL A 111 -3.45 -7.59 2.76
CA VAL A 111 -2.85 -7.50 1.42
C VAL A 111 -3.89 -7.85 0.36
N VAL A 112 -4.22 -6.89 -0.49
CA VAL A 112 -5.12 -7.06 -1.64
C VAL A 112 -4.28 -7.16 -2.90
N ILE A 113 -4.00 -8.38 -3.36
CA ILE A 113 -3.23 -8.65 -4.58
C ILE A 113 -4.11 -8.32 -5.79
N LYS A 114 -3.74 -7.28 -6.54
CA LYS A 114 -4.46 -6.89 -7.78
C LYS A 114 -4.20 -7.90 -8.89
N GLY A 115 -5.25 -8.26 -9.63
CA GLY A 115 -5.19 -9.19 -10.75
C GLY A 115 -6.58 -9.49 -11.30
N ALA A 116 -6.66 -10.33 -12.35
CA ALA A 116 -7.95 -10.77 -12.92
C ALA A 116 -8.83 -11.41 -11.84
N ASN A 117 -8.24 -12.20 -10.95
CA ASN A 117 -8.85 -12.66 -9.71
C ASN A 117 -8.08 -12.00 -8.56
N SER A 118 -8.66 -10.96 -7.96
CA SER A 118 -8.04 -10.32 -6.80
C SER A 118 -8.04 -11.28 -5.61
N ILE A 119 -6.94 -11.29 -4.86
CA ILE A 119 -6.79 -12.14 -3.67
C ILE A 119 -6.54 -11.25 -2.47
N THR A 120 -7.44 -11.30 -1.49
CA THR A 120 -7.23 -10.62 -0.21
C THR A 120 -6.67 -11.63 0.80
N VAL A 121 -5.58 -11.24 1.46
CA VAL A 121 -4.91 -12.05 2.48
C VAL A 121 -4.93 -11.30 3.79
N PHE A 122 -5.49 -11.93 4.82
CA PHE A 122 -5.48 -11.41 6.19
C PHE A 122 -5.60 -12.55 7.20
N ASP A 123 -4.86 -12.48 8.29
CA ASP A 123 -4.87 -13.44 9.40
C ASP A 123 -4.76 -14.91 8.91
N GLY A 124 -3.86 -15.14 7.95
CA GLY A 124 -3.62 -16.47 7.36
C GLY A 124 -4.73 -16.96 6.42
N LYS A 125 -5.84 -16.23 6.27
CA LYS A 125 -6.97 -16.56 5.40
C LYS A 125 -6.79 -15.93 4.02
N LEU A 126 -7.35 -16.61 3.02
CA LEU A 126 -7.36 -16.16 1.62
C LEU A 126 -8.81 -15.97 1.18
N TYR A 127 -9.11 -14.82 0.60
CA TYR A 127 -10.40 -14.51 -0.01
C TYR A 127 -10.14 -14.22 -1.50
N ILE A 128 -10.69 -15.06 -2.37
CA ILE A 128 -10.47 -14.98 -3.82
C ILE A 128 -11.73 -14.40 -4.47
N ASN A 129 -11.58 -13.25 -5.14
CA ASN A 129 -12.65 -12.68 -5.96
C ASN A 129 -12.60 -13.28 -7.36
N THR A 130 -13.69 -13.89 -7.79
CA THR A 130 -13.83 -14.51 -9.12
C THR A 130 -14.70 -13.69 -10.08
N THR A 131 -15.16 -12.49 -9.66
CA THR A 131 -16.04 -11.62 -10.46
C THR A 131 -15.29 -10.48 -11.16
N GLY A 132 -13.99 -10.66 -11.41
CA GLY A 132 -13.17 -9.66 -12.08
C GLY A 132 -13.65 -9.37 -13.52
N ASN A 133 -13.48 -8.13 -13.97
CA ASN A 133 -13.82 -7.71 -15.33
C ASN A 133 -12.57 -7.13 -16.03
N PRO A 134 -12.20 -7.64 -17.23
CA PRO A 134 -11.06 -7.12 -17.99
C PRO A 134 -11.14 -5.61 -18.30
N GLY A 135 -12.33 -5.06 -18.38
CA GLY A 135 -12.56 -3.62 -18.58
C GLY A 135 -12.02 -2.74 -17.45
N LEU A 136 -11.75 -3.31 -16.27
CA LEU A 136 -11.10 -2.61 -15.16
C LEU A 136 -9.57 -2.52 -15.30
N ALA A 137 -8.97 -3.19 -16.29
CA ALA A 137 -7.54 -3.13 -16.57
C ALA A 137 -7.15 -1.85 -17.33
N THR A 138 -7.55 -0.69 -16.80
CA THR A 138 -7.31 0.65 -17.35
C THR A 138 -6.45 1.48 -16.41
N ALA A 139 -5.77 2.50 -16.96
CA ALA A 139 -5.03 3.46 -16.14
C ALA A 139 -5.97 4.16 -15.15
N GLY A 140 -5.53 4.34 -13.92
CA GLY A 140 -6.32 4.98 -12.85
C GLY A 140 -7.27 4.06 -12.09
N SER A 141 -7.52 2.83 -12.55
CA SER A 141 -8.41 1.89 -11.83
C SER A 141 -7.88 1.53 -10.43
N GLY A 142 -6.55 1.46 -10.24
CA GLY A 142 -5.91 1.28 -8.95
C GLY A 142 -6.15 2.46 -8.01
N ASP A 143 -6.09 3.67 -8.54
CA ASP A 143 -6.32 4.90 -7.78
C ASP A 143 -7.77 4.97 -7.29
N VAL A 144 -8.71 4.61 -8.17
CA VAL A 144 -10.14 4.49 -7.80
C VAL A 144 -10.34 3.41 -6.74
N LEU A 145 -9.69 2.24 -6.88
CA LEU A 145 -9.77 1.17 -5.86
C LEU A 145 -9.27 1.67 -4.50
N THR A 146 -8.13 2.35 -4.46
CA THR A 146 -7.60 2.93 -3.23
C THR A 146 -8.59 3.91 -2.62
N GLY A 147 -9.19 4.81 -3.41
CA GLY A 147 -10.21 5.74 -2.94
C GLY A 147 -11.48 5.08 -2.42
N ILE A 148 -11.90 3.95 -3.01
CA ILE A 148 -13.09 3.19 -2.55
C ILE A 148 -12.82 2.50 -1.20
N ILE A 149 -11.58 2.00 -1.00
CA ILE A 149 -11.22 1.31 0.25
C ILE A 149 -10.98 2.32 1.40
N THR A 150 -10.50 3.53 1.05
CA THR A 150 -10.28 4.64 2.00
C THR A 150 -11.60 5.29 2.41
#